data_ac2b20cb325f68b891f19efe4db5bc63
#
_entry.id   ac2b20cb325f68b891f19efe4db5bc63
#
_cell.length_a   1.000
_cell.length_b   1.000
_cell.length_c   1.000
_cell.angle_alpha   90.00
_cell.angle_beta   90.00
_cell.angle_gamma   90.00
#
_symmetry.space_group_name_H-M   'P 1'
#
loop_
_entity.id
_entity.type
_entity.pdbx_description
1 polymer ?
#
loop_
_entity_poly.entity_id
_entity_poly.type
_entity_poly.pdbx_seq_one_letter_code
_entity_poly.pdbx_strand_id
1 'polypeptide(L)'
;MQKASLLLLIGAALGAGGMTFAHVHENGESVRVISARDINEKLDGKESKVTFVEVTLEPGQAGEAHRHPGPGFVYVLEGEYELGVDDQPTKRFKAGETFYEPTGALHRVSKNPAAKGRTRLIAVVLHPRDAKEIAIPEKNKD
;
A
#
# COMPACT_ATOMS: atom_id res chain seq x y z
N MET A 1 -18.38 -1.20 26.73
CA MET A 1 -17.73 -0.08 25.99
C MET A 1 -17.94 -0.32 24.51
N GLN A 2 -18.80 0.48 23.87
CA GLN A 2 -19.18 0.31 22.46
C GLN A 2 -18.06 0.82 21.56
N LYS A 3 -17.56 -0.04 20.68
CA LYS A 3 -16.66 0.34 19.60
C LYS A 3 -17.50 1.05 18.52
N ALA A 4 -17.27 2.33 18.33
CA ALA A 4 -17.89 3.10 17.26
C ALA A 4 -17.15 2.81 15.95
N SER A 5 -17.73 1.96 15.11
CA SER A 5 -17.31 1.81 13.72
C SER A 5 -17.79 3.00 12.91
N LEU A 6 -16.90 3.88 12.53
CA LEU A 6 -17.21 4.98 11.62
C LEU A 6 -17.19 4.46 10.17
N LEU A 7 -18.36 4.10 9.67
CA LEU A 7 -18.57 3.77 8.26
C LEU A 7 -18.64 5.07 7.47
N LEU A 8 -17.63 5.37 6.68
CA LEU A 8 -17.67 6.51 5.75
C LEU A 8 -18.27 6.06 4.41
N LEU A 9 -19.48 6.51 4.14
CA LEU A 9 -20.20 6.29 2.88
C LEU A 9 -19.50 7.04 1.74
N ILE A 10 -19.15 6.31 0.68
CA ILE A 10 -18.61 6.88 -0.56
C ILE A 10 -19.76 7.35 -1.41
N GLY A 11 -19.92 8.65 -1.52
CA GLY A 11 -20.80 9.28 -2.50
C GLY A 11 -20.10 9.36 -3.86
N ALA A 12 -20.70 8.77 -4.90
CA ALA A 12 -20.24 8.92 -6.27
C ALA A 12 -20.59 10.33 -6.78
N ALA A 13 -19.58 11.16 -7.05
CA ALA A 13 -19.74 12.39 -7.83
C ALA A 13 -18.89 12.30 -9.08
N LEU A 14 -19.55 12.30 -10.24
CA LEU A 14 -18.95 12.51 -11.56
C LEU A 14 -18.45 13.95 -11.64
N GLY A 15 -17.12 14.14 -11.64
CA GLY A 15 -16.49 15.43 -11.87
C GLY A 15 -14.98 15.24 -12.02
N ALA A 16 -14.43 15.78 -13.12
CA ALA A 16 -13.01 15.78 -13.42
C ALA A 16 -12.26 16.67 -12.40
N GLY A 17 -11.87 16.09 -11.28
CA GLY A 17 -11.05 16.70 -10.25
C GLY A 17 -10.54 15.58 -9.36
N GLY A 18 -9.21 15.41 -9.33
CA GLY A 18 -8.56 14.36 -8.57
C GLY A 18 -8.88 14.48 -7.08
N MET A 19 -9.79 13.67 -6.58
CA MET A 19 -10.02 13.51 -5.15
C MET A 19 -8.94 12.56 -4.59
N THR A 20 -8.00 13.14 -3.87
CA THR A 20 -7.02 12.39 -3.09
C THR A 20 -7.70 11.89 -1.82
N PHE A 21 -8.01 10.61 -1.75
CA PHE A 21 -8.45 9.98 -0.52
C PHE A 21 -7.22 9.52 0.26
N ALA A 22 -6.97 10.14 1.41
CA ALA A 22 -6.03 9.62 2.38
C ALA A 22 -6.78 8.62 3.28
N HIS A 23 -6.38 7.36 3.26
CA HIS A 23 -6.79 6.39 4.26
C HIS A 23 -5.72 6.38 5.35
N VAL A 24 -6.12 6.70 6.57
CA VAL A 24 -5.29 6.51 7.76
C VAL A 24 -5.72 5.18 8.38
N HIS A 25 -4.84 4.20 8.37
CA HIS A 25 -5.04 2.97 9.13
C HIS A 25 -4.82 3.23 10.63
N GLU A 26 -5.54 2.55 11.50
CA GLU A 26 -5.49 2.74 12.96
C GLU A 26 -4.07 2.54 13.56
N ASN A 27 -3.15 1.95 12.83
CA ASN A 27 -1.75 1.69 13.24
C ASN A 27 -0.75 2.78 12.81
N GLY A 28 -1.23 3.93 12.33
CA GLY A 28 -0.36 5.09 12.07
C GLY A 28 0.30 5.14 10.70
N GLU A 29 0.00 4.19 9.80
CA GLU A 29 0.34 4.28 8.38
C GLU A 29 -0.67 5.19 7.67
N SER A 30 -0.18 6.18 6.94
CA SER A 30 -1.00 7.02 6.07
C SER A 30 -0.79 6.61 4.61
N VAL A 31 -1.87 6.19 3.95
CA VAL A 31 -1.86 5.81 2.52
C VAL A 31 -2.70 6.80 1.73
N ARG A 32 -2.11 7.43 0.74
CA ARG A 32 -2.76 8.39 -0.15
C ARG A 32 -2.67 7.93 -1.60
N VAL A 33 -3.81 7.70 -2.24
CA VAL A 33 -3.84 7.43 -3.69
C VAL A 33 -3.47 8.69 -4.45
N ILE A 34 -2.42 8.61 -5.26
CA ILE A 34 -1.97 9.69 -6.14
C ILE A 34 -2.72 9.65 -7.45
N SER A 35 -2.80 8.48 -8.07
CA SER A 35 -3.57 8.25 -9.29
C SER A 35 -3.92 6.78 -9.47
N ALA A 36 -5.01 6.53 -10.19
CA ALA A 36 -5.39 5.20 -10.64
C ALA A 36 -5.83 5.29 -12.10
N ARG A 37 -5.30 4.43 -12.98
CA ARG A 37 -5.55 4.48 -14.41
C ARG A 37 -5.75 3.09 -14.98
N ASP A 38 -6.77 2.92 -15.79
CA ASP A 38 -6.91 1.76 -16.64
C ASP A 38 -5.83 1.77 -17.70
N ILE A 39 -5.25 0.62 -17.97
CA ILE A 39 -4.22 0.43 -18.99
C ILE A 39 -4.68 -0.61 -20.02
N ASN A 40 -4.05 -0.60 -21.18
CA ASN A 40 -4.39 -1.54 -22.27
C ASN A 40 -3.75 -2.92 -22.08
N GLU A 41 -2.69 -2.99 -21.29
CA GLU A 41 -2.01 -4.21 -20.94
C GLU A 41 -2.88 -5.08 -20.05
N LYS A 42 -2.79 -6.40 -20.25
CA LYS A 42 -3.51 -7.39 -19.44
C LYS A 42 -2.59 -8.05 -18.45
N LEU A 43 -3.05 -8.20 -17.23
CA LEU A 43 -2.40 -8.99 -16.20
C LEU A 43 -3.09 -10.36 -16.13
N ASP A 44 -2.37 -11.43 -16.44
CA ASP A 44 -2.91 -12.81 -16.52
C ASP A 44 -4.21 -12.90 -17.35
N GLY A 45 -4.22 -12.21 -18.50
CA GLY A 45 -5.38 -12.16 -19.40
C GLY A 45 -6.54 -11.26 -18.95
N LYS A 46 -6.44 -10.63 -17.79
CA LYS A 46 -7.47 -9.71 -17.25
C LYS A 46 -7.13 -8.25 -17.56
N GLU A 47 -8.18 -7.48 -17.81
CA GLU A 47 -8.07 -6.02 -17.90
C GLU A 47 -7.40 -5.45 -16.65
N SER A 48 -6.46 -4.53 -16.85
CA SER A 48 -5.58 -4.07 -15.77
C SER A 48 -5.71 -2.59 -15.47
N LYS A 49 -5.30 -2.26 -14.26
CA LYS A 49 -5.20 -0.91 -13.71
C LYS A 49 -3.86 -0.72 -13.03
N VAL A 50 -3.31 0.48 -13.12
CA VAL A 50 -2.14 0.91 -12.36
C VAL A 50 -2.59 1.92 -11.32
N THR A 51 -2.24 1.68 -10.07
CA THR A 51 -2.49 2.60 -8.96
C THR A 51 -1.18 3.05 -8.33
N PHE A 52 -1.01 4.36 -8.23
CA PHE A 52 0.10 5.00 -7.54
C PHE A 52 -0.38 5.45 -6.16
N VAL A 53 0.32 5.04 -5.13
CA VAL A 53 0.06 5.48 -3.77
C VAL A 53 1.31 6.04 -3.12
N GLU A 54 1.13 7.05 -2.29
CA GLU A 54 2.14 7.51 -1.35
C GLU A 54 1.83 6.91 0.01
N VAL A 55 2.84 6.29 0.62
CA VAL A 55 2.77 5.73 1.96
C VAL A 55 3.69 6.54 2.86
N THR A 56 3.19 6.95 4.02
CA THR A 56 3.95 7.65 5.05
C THR A 56 3.84 6.89 6.36
N LEU A 57 4.99 6.63 6.98
CA LEU A 57 5.12 5.97 8.29
C LEU A 57 5.91 6.88 9.22
N GLU A 58 5.34 7.22 10.36
CA GLU A 58 6.04 7.93 11.42
C GLU A 58 7.08 7.02 12.11
N PRO A 59 8.02 7.55 12.90
CA PRO A 59 9.05 6.75 13.56
C PRO A 59 8.49 5.55 14.33
N GLY A 60 9.00 4.36 14.05
CA GLY A 60 8.59 3.11 14.68
C GLY A 60 7.25 2.54 14.24
N GLN A 61 6.49 3.25 13.38
CA GLN A 61 5.21 2.77 12.88
C GLN A 61 5.36 1.62 11.89
N ALA A 62 4.36 0.74 11.91
CA ALA A 62 4.25 -0.38 10.99
C ALA A 62 2.84 -0.43 10.39
N GLY A 63 2.74 -0.83 9.13
CA GLY A 63 1.50 -1.18 8.47
C GLY A 63 1.06 -2.62 8.82
N GLU A 64 -0.17 -2.94 8.48
CA GLU A 64 -0.72 -4.30 8.64
C GLU A 64 -0.16 -5.25 7.57
N ALA A 65 -0.01 -6.53 7.96
CA ALA A 65 0.36 -7.57 7.02
C ALA A 65 -0.72 -7.74 5.95
N HIS A 66 -0.32 -7.73 4.67
CA HIS A 66 -1.26 -7.75 3.55
C HIS A 66 -0.66 -8.41 2.31
N ARG A 67 -1.52 -8.63 1.29
CA ARG A 67 -1.13 -9.11 -0.04
C ARG A 67 -1.64 -8.16 -1.11
N HIS A 68 -0.90 -8.05 -2.21
CA HIS A 68 -1.34 -7.30 -3.39
C HIS A 68 -1.95 -8.24 -4.44
N PRO A 69 -3.06 -7.84 -5.11
CA PRO A 69 -3.69 -8.64 -6.17
C PRO A 69 -2.90 -8.64 -7.49
N GLY A 70 -1.76 -7.99 -7.51
CA GLY A 70 -0.82 -7.91 -8.60
C GLY A 70 0.55 -7.43 -8.14
N PRO A 71 1.54 -7.30 -9.02
CA PRO A 71 2.89 -6.91 -8.65
C PRO A 71 2.95 -5.46 -8.15
N GLY A 72 3.76 -5.23 -7.12
CA GLY A 72 4.08 -3.92 -6.57
C GLY A 72 5.53 -3.51 -6.86
N PHE A 73 5.73 -2.25 -7.22
CA PHE A 73 7.04 -1.64 -7.42
C PHE A 73 7.13 -0.42 -6.52
N VAL A 74 8.17 -0.36 -5.71
CA VAL A 74 8.27 0.68 -4.68
C VAL A 74 9.56 1.44 -4.82
N TYR A 75 9.48 2.76 -4.62
CA TYR A 75 10.60 3.69 -4.52
C TYR A 75 10.55 4.42 -3.19
N VAL A 76 11.63 4.36 -2.41
CA VAL A 76 11.73 5.06 -1.14
C VAL A 76 12.13 6.51 -1.37
N LEU A 77 11.24 7.44 -1.02
CA LEU A 77 11.45 8.90 -1.16
C LEU A 77 12.27 9.47 -0.01
N GLU A 78 12.02 9.01 1.22
CA GLU A 78 12.57 9.58 2.43
C GLU A 78 12.68 8.52 3.52
N GLY A 79 13.75 8.60 4.32
CA GLY A 79 13.95 7.74 5.47
C GLY A 79 14.45 6.33 5.14
N GLU A 80 14.13 5.40 6.02
CA GLU A 80 14.44 3.97 5.88
C GLU A 80 13.16 3.16 5.99
N TYR A 81 13.09 2.09 5.23
CA TYR A 81 11.94 1.18 5.20
C TYR A 81 12.39 -0.26 5.43
N GLU A 82 11.74 -0.94 6.35
CA GLU A 82 11.96 -2.36 6.63
C GLU A 82 10.84 -3.18 5.99
N LEU A 83 11.24 -4.07 5.07
CA LEU A 83 10.37 -4.95 4.29
C LEU A 83 10.58 -6.40 4.69
N GLY A 84 9.50 -7.12 4.96
CA GLY A 84 9.47 -8.58 5.08
C GLY A 84 8.44 -9.17 4.13
N VAL A 85 8.88 -10.03 3.22
CA VAL A 85 8.03 -10.72 2.25
C VAL A 85 8.09 -12.22 2.48
N ASP A 86 6.93 -12.86 2.65
CA ASP A 86 6.81 -14.27 2.94
C ASP A 86 7.77 -14.70 4.08
N ASP A 87 8.45 -15.83 3.92
CA ASP A 87 9.43 -16.34 4.89
C ASP A 87 10.86 -15.80 4.66
N GLN A 88 11.02 -14.83 3.72
CA GLN A 88 12.34 -14.27 3.44
C GLN A 88 12.85 -13.40 4.61
N PRO A 89 14.17 -13.33 4.82
CA PRO A 89 14.74 -12.40 5.78
C PRO A 89 14.28 -10.96 5.49
N THR A 90 13.99 -10.22 6.55
CA THR A 90 13.67 -8.81 6.47
C THR A 90 14.82 -8.02 5.87
N LYS A 91 14.53 -7.08 4.98
CA LYS A 91 15.51 -6.20 4.34
C LYS A 91 15.20 -4.75 4.66
N ARG A 92 16.23 -3.91 4.69
CA ARG A 92 16.10 -2.47 4.83
C ARG A 92 16.46 -1.78 3.54
N PHE A 93 15.66 -0.78 3.20
CA PHE A 93 15.82 0.08 2.03
C PHE A 93 15.88 1.54 2.49
N LYS A 94 16.77 2.32 1.87
CA LYS A 94 16.97 3.75 2.14
C LYS A 94 16.38 4.60 1.03
N ALA A 95 16.25 5.88 1.30
CA ALA A 95 15.87 6.86 0.28
C ALA A 95 16.70 6.70 -1.00
N GLY A 96 16.03 6.66 -2.16
CA GLY A 96 16.62 6.40 -3.47
C GLY A 96 16.65 4.92 -3.89
N GLU A 97 16.36 3.99 -3.01
CA GLU A 97 16.32 2.56 -3.31
C GLU A 97 14.92 2.10 -3.73
N THR A 98 14.87 0.99 -4.45
CA THR A 98 13.64 0.37 -4.94
C THR A 98 13.55 -1.08 -4.52
N PHE A 99 12.32 -1.57 -4.45
CA PHE A 99 12.06 -3.01 -4.27
C PHE A 99 10.81 -3.45 -5.05
N TYR A 100 10.66 -4.74 -5.16
CA TYR A 100 9.59 -5.41 -5.86
C TYR A 100 8.85 -6.36 -4.93
N GLU A 101 7.53 -6.36 -5.05
CA GLU A 101 6.63 -7.25 -4.33
C GLU A 101 5.88 -8.13 -5.33
N PRO A 102 6.12 -9.45 -5.31
CA PRO A 102 5.42 -10.38 -6.21
C PRO A 102 3.91 -10.40 -5.96
N THR A 103 3.14 -10.67 -7.00
CA THR A 103 1.69 -10.89 -6.89
C THR A 103 1.37 -11.92 -5.81
N GLY A 104 0.50 -11.58 -4.88
CA GLY A 104 -0.01 -12.48 -3.84
C GLY A 104 0.98 -12.84 -2.74
N ALA A 105 2.24 -12.39 -2.81
CA ALA A 105 3.19 -12.58 -1.72
C ALA A 105 2.71 -11.87 -0.45
N LEU A 106 2.97 -12.46 0.71
CA LEU A 106 2.63 -11.84 1.99
C LEU A 106 3.64 -10.75 2.33
N HIS A 107 3.21 -9.51 2.25
CA HIS A 107 3.94 -8.36 2.78
C HIS A 107 3.79 -8.35 4.31
N ARG A 108 4.66 -9.12 4.97
CA ARG A 108 4.58 -9.44 6.39
C ARG A 108 5.06 -8.31 7.29
N VAL A 109 6.07 -7.58 6.85
CA VAL A 109 6.64 -6.45 7.56
C VAL A 109 6.68 -5.24 6.63
N SER A 110 6.05 -4.17 7.09
CA SER A 110 6.00 -2.83 6.49
C SER A 110 6.27 -1.85 7.61
N LYS A 111 7.51 -1.35 7.78
CA LYS A 111 7.87 -0.60 8.99
C LYS A 111 8.86 0.52 8.72
N ASN A 112 8.67 1.64 9.42
CA ASN A 112 9.73 2.62 9.65
C ASN A 112 10.58 2.17 10.85
N PRO A 113 11.82 1.67 10.65
CA PRO A 113 12.64 1.17 11.73
C PRO A 113 13.35 2.28 12.53
N ALA A 114 13.29 3.53 12.06
CA ALA A 114 14.02 4.63 12.67
C ALA A 114 13.35 5.13 13.96
N ALA A 115 14.17 5.59 14.90
CA ALA A 115 13.68 6.25 16.13
C ALA A 115 13.28 7.72 15.90
N LYS A 116 13.70 8.31 14.78
CA LYS A 116 13.42 9.70 14.38
C LYS A 116 13.32 9.79 12.86
N GLY A 117 12.52 10.74 12.39
CA GLY A 117 12.28 10.93 10.96
C GLY A 117 11.24 9.95 10.41
N ARG A 118 10.42 10.45 9.52
CA ARG A 118 9.40 9.64 8.85
C ARG A 118 10.01 8.88 7.68
N THR A 119 9.34 7.81 7.30
CA THR A 119 9.55 7.13 6.02
C THR A 119 8.46 7.55 5.05
N ARG A 120 8.84 7.86 3.83
CA ARG A 120 7.90 8.07 2.72
C ARG A 120 8.31 7.24 1.52
N LEU A 121 7.34 6.64 0.87
CA LEU A 121 7.57 5.86 -0.34
C LEU A 121 6.42 6.02 -1.33
N ILE A 122 6.74 5.80 -2.61
CA ILE A 122 5.74 5.64 -3.66
C ILE A 122 5.67 4.16 -4.00
N ALA A 123 4.49 3.59 -3.90
CA ALA A 123 4.19 2.26 -4.41
C ALA A 123 3.35 2.36 -5.68
N VAL A 124 3.72 1.56 -6.67
CA VAL A 124 3.01 1.41 -7.94
C VAL A 124 2.50 -0.02 -8.00
N VAL A 125 1.19 -0.20 -7.87
CA VAL A 125 0.56 -1.52 -7.91
C VAL A 125 -0.15 -1.70 -9.24
N LEU A 126 0.26 -2.73 -9.98
CA LEU A 126 -0.43 -3.21 -11.16
C LEU A 126 -1.40 -4.31 -10.73
N HIS A 127 -2.69 -4.16 -11.04
CA HIS A 127 -3.69 -5.09 -10.54
C HIS A 127 -4.88 -5.26 -11.52
N PRO A 128 -5.70 -6.33 -11.38
CA PRO A 128 -6.94 -6.46 -12.14
C PRO A 128 -7.82 -5.22 -11.95
N ARG A 129 -8.49 -4.80 -13.04
CA ARG A 129 -9.35 -3.60 -13.03
C ARG A 129 -10.51 -3.70 -12.06
N ASP A 130 -11.00 -4.91 -11.85
CA ASP A 130 -12.10 -5.27 -10.96
C ASP A 130 -11.67 -5.56 -9.51
N ALA A 131 -10.38 -5.46 -9.18
CA ALA A 131 -9.91 -5.62 -7.82
C ALA A 131 -10.53 -4.55 -6.91
N LYS A 132 -11.14 -4.99 -5.82
CA LYS A 132 -11.81 -4.10 -4.85
C LYS A 132 -10.81 -3.40 -3.93
N GLU A 133 -9.71 -4.07 -3.64
CA GLU A 133 -8.64 -3.62 -2.74
C GLU A 133 -7.29 -3.87 -3.40
N ILE A 134 -6.34 -2.96 -3.22
CA ILE A 134 -4.96 -3.10 -3.69
C ILE A 134 -4.02 -3.63 -2.59
N ALA A 135 -4.47 -3.60 -1.34
CA ALA A 135 -3.83 -4.22 -0.19
C ALA A 135 -4.90 -5.02 0.55
N ILE A 136 -4.81 -6.33 0.47
CA ILE A 136 -5.76 -7.28 1.06
C ILE A 136 -5.18 -7.72 2.40
N PRO A 137 -5.77 -7.32 3.55
CA PRO A 137 -5.25 -7.68 4.86
C PRO A 137 -5.14 -9.20 5.05
N GLU A 138 -4.05 -9.64 5.66
CA GLU A 138 -3.92 -11.04 6.06
C GLU A 138 -4.87 -11.29 7.24
N LYS A 139 -5.75 -12.30 7.09
CA LYS A 139 -6.64 -12.69 8.19
C LYS A 139 -5.83 -13.40 9.26
N ASN A 140 -5.87 -12.90 10.48
CA ASN A 140 -5.36 -13.65 11.62
C ASN A 140 -6.09 -14.99 11.66
N LYS A 141 -5.34 -16.07 11.64
CA LYS A 141 -5.88 -17.40 11.95
C LYS A 141 -6.12 -17.43 13.46
N ASP A 142 -7.38 -17.31 13.85
CA ASP A 142 -7.82 -17.61 15.22
C ASP A 142 -7.53 -19.08 15.56
#